data_1b88ea492e83c6a95bb4b2b7ffa7022e
#
_entry.id   1b88ea492e83c6a95bb4b2b7ffa7022e
#
_cell.length_a   1.000
_cell.length_b   1.000
_cell.length_c   1.000
_cell.angle_alpha   90.00
_cell.angle_beta   90.00
_cell.angle_gamma   90.00
#
_symmetry.space_group_name_H-M   'P 1'
#
loop_
_entity.id
_entity.type
_entity.pdbx_description
1 polymer ?
#
loop_
_entity_poly.entity_id
_entity_poly.type
_entity_poly.pdbx_seq_one_letter_code
_entity_poly.pdbx_strand_id
1 'polypeptide(L)'
;MIKNIYVPDIGDFDEVEIIEIHVSIGEKIELDQSLITLESDKAAMEIPSSDVGTIKEINIQIGQNVAQGDLILKIDTEETKTELTPEKEKISEPIKANVDAQVVVLGAGPGGYTAAFRAADLGLKTILIERYPSLGGVCLNVGCIPSKALLHISKVKSEIEELKEHGIELGSGNPDTKSVRSWTESIINKLTSGLKAMAKKRKIEIVEGLGTFSSPNSIEVNNNGETKTIRFDSAIIAAGSQASKLPFLPDDPRIMDSTDALLLENIPNRMLVIGGGIIGLEMATVYASMGCKITIVEMLESLISECDKDIVRPLEKRIKKIYEKIYLKTGVTSVVAKKNGLEVSFEGKDAPEKDLFDAILVAVGRTSNGNKIGADKAGVNVDNRGFISVDNQQRTNVANIFAIGDIAGQPMLAHKATHEGKLAAEVIAGHKVGFDDRVIPSVAYTDPEIAWVGLSETEAKEKGIDYGKGVFPWAASGRSLALGRDEGVTKILFDKVTNRIVGAAIVGPNAGDLIAECALAIEMGSDAEDIGLTIHPHPTLSETVAMAAEAFNGTITDLYIPKR
;
A
#
# COMPACT_ATOMS: atom_id res chain seq x y z
N MET A 1 16.14 -41.40 -18.41
CA MET A 1 17.41 -41.27 -17.63
C MET A 1 17.09 -41.59 -16.18
N ILE A 2 17.93 -42.42 -15.49
CA ILE A 2 17.65 -42.74 -14.08
C ILE A 2 18.08 -41.57 -13.20
N LYS A 3 17.15 -41.06 -12.39
CA LYS A 3 17.36 -39.96 -11.43
C LYS A 3 17.05 -40.45 -10.01
N ASN A 4 17.85 -40.02 -9.04
CA ASN A 4 17.71 -40.40 -7.64
C ASN A 4 16.92 -39.29 -6.92
N ILE A 5 15.98 -39.67 -6.06
CA ILE A 5 15.27 -38.76 -5.15
C ILE A 5 15.72 -39.03 -3.72
N TYR A 6 16.08 -37.98 -3.01
CA TYR A 6 16.66 -38.04 -1.67
C TYR A 6 15.74 -37.35 -0.65
N VAL A 7 15.91 -37.70 0.63
CA VAL A 7 15.26 -36.98 1.75
C VAL A 7 15.73 -35.51 1.75
N PRO A 8 14.82 -34.54 1.65
CA PRO A 8 15.18 -33.14 1.70
C PRO A 8 15.61 -32.71 3.11
N ASP A 9 15.81 -31.40 3.32
CA ASP A 9 16.03 -30.83 4.64
C ASP A 9 14.79 -31.08 5.53
N ILE A 10 14.98 -31.79 6.64
CA ILE A 10 13.94 -32.17 7.61
C ILE A 10 14.01 -31.35 8.91
N GLY A 11 14.73 -30.21 8.89
CA GLY A 11 14.88 -29.29 10.01
C GLY A 11 15.83 -29.81 11.10
N ASP A 12 15.51 -29.54 12.37
CA ASP A 12 16.39 -29.81 13.54
C ASP A 12 16.44 -31.30 13.96
N PHE A 13 16.08 -32.25 13.09
CA PHE A 13 16.09 -33.68 13.40
C PHE A 13 17.28 -34.39 12.71
N ASP A 14 18.05 -35.16 13.49
CA ASP A 14 19.15 -35.96 12.95
C ASP A 14 18.63 -37.16 12.16
N GLU A 15 17.59 -37.85 12.63
CA GLU A 15 16.91 -38.97 11.97
C GLU A 15 15.41 -38.95 12.32
N VAL A 16 14.56 -39.41 11.37
CA VAL A 16 13.10 -39.53 11.52
C VAL A 16 12.59 -40.85 10.94
N GLU A 17 11.56 -41.42 11.55
CA GLU A 17 10.99 -42.70 11.14
C GLU A 17 10.02 -42.56 9.96
N ILE A 18 10.09 -43.52 9.00
CA ILE A 18 9.12 -43.60 7.90
C ILE A 18 7.90 -44.37 8.38
N ILE A 19 6.74 -43.71 8.42
CA ILE A 19 5.49 -44.33 8.85
C ILE A 19 4.61 -44.78 7.68
N GLU A 20 4.77 -44.19 6.49
CA GLU A 20 3.95 -44.53 5.31
C GLU A 20 4.74 -44.31 4.01
N ILE A 21 4.50 -45.19 3.01
CA ILE A 21 5.03 -45.04 1.64
C ILE A 21 3.82 -44.99 0.71
N HIS A 22 3.65 -43.89 -0.01
CA HIS A 22 2.47 -43.59 -0.83
C HIS A 22 2.58 -44.04 -2.27
N VAL A 23 3.71 -44.60 -2.68
CA VAL A 23 4.03 -44.93 -4.08
C VAL A 23 4.54 -46.35 -4.26
N SER A 24 4.43 -46.89 -5.48
CA SER A 24 4.80 -48.26 -5.82
C SER A 24 5.77 -48.31 -7.00
N ILE A 25 6.58 -49.40 -7.08
CA ILE A 25 7.48 -49.63 -8.22
C ILE A 25 6.64 -49.75 -9.50
N GLY A 26 7.02 -49.01 -10.54
CA GLY A 26 6.32 -48.96 -11.83
C GLY A 26 5.24 -47.86 -11.89
N GLU A 27 4.94 -47.18 -10.80
CA GLU A 27 4.02 -46.06 -10.77
C GLU A 27 4.65 -44.82 -11.41
N LYS A 28 3.82 -44.02 -12.13
CA LYS A 28 4.22 -42.73 -12.69
C LYS A 28 3.87 -41.66 -11.69
N ILE A 29 4.87 -40.89 -11.25
CA ILE A 29 4.73 -39.80 -10.28
C ILE A 29 4.83 -38.44 -10.96
N GLU A 30 4.10 -37.48 -10.39
CA GLU A 30 4.10 -36.08 -10.81
C GLU A 30 4.95 -35.24 -9.86
N LEU A 31 5.27 -34.02 -10.27
CA LEU A 31 5.94 -33.05 -9.41
C LEU A 31 5.04 -32.72 -8.20
N ASP A 32 5.66 -32.62 -7.01
CA ASP A 32 4.97 -32.36 -5.73
C ASP A 32 4.01 -33.47 -5.25
N GLN A 33 3.96 -34.62 -5.91
CA GLN A 33 3.20 -35.78 -5.41
C GLN A 33 3.88 -36.34 -4.15
N SER A 34 3.10 -36.62 -3.08
CA SER A 34 3.62 -37.21 -1.83
C SER A 34 4.19 -38.59 -2.06
N LEU A 35 5.43 -38.80 -1.61
CA LEU A 35 6.17 -40.08 -1.77
C LEU A 35 6.14 -40.90 -0.49
N ILE A 36 6.41 -40.29 0.63
CA ILE A 36 6.50 -40.92 1.95
C ILE A 36 5.99 -39.96 3.04
N THR A 37 5.58 -40.52 4.17
CA THR A 37 5.33 -39.77 5.41
C THR A 37 6.37 -40.13 6.46
N LEU A 38 7.01 -39.14 7.03
CA LEU A 38 7.93 -39.22 8.15
C LEU A 38 7.25 -38.82 9.44
N GLU A 39 7.54 -39.45 10.56
CA GLU A 39 7.02 -39.05 11.89
C GLU A 39 8.16 -38.70 12.83
N SER A 40 8.06 -37.51 13.40
CA SER A 40 8.92 -37.05 14.50
C SER A 40 8.12 -36.96 15.81
N ASP A 41 8.79 -36.80 16.93
CA ASP A 41 8.16 -36.65 18.26
C ASP A 41 7.11 -35.52 18.34
N LYS A 42 7.04 -34.63 17.33
CA LYS A 42 6.18 -33.44 17.34
C LYS A 42 5.20 -33.34 16.17
N ALA A 43 5.46 -33.98 15.03
CA ALA A 43 4.59 -33.89 13.84
C ALA A 43 4.89 -34.96 12.82
N ALA A 44 3.88 -35.32 11.98
CA ALA A 44 4.04 -36.06 10.75
C ALA A 44 4.31 -35.12 9.58
N MET A 45 5.23 -35.49 8.67
CA MET A 45 5.67 -34.69 7.53
C MET A 45 5.65 -35.52 6.25
N GLU A 46 4.94 -35.04 5.22
CA GLU A 46 4.95 -35.64 3.91
C GLU A 46 6.14 -35.15 3.06
N ILE A 47 6.82 -36.03 2.38
CA ILE A 47 7.92 -35.71 1.48
C ILE A 47 7.42 -35.77 0.04
N PRO A 48 7.35 -34.62 -0.67
CA PRO A 48 6.90 -34.57 -2.05
C PRO A 48 7.97 -34.94 -3.05
N SER A 49 7.57 -35.37 -4.24
CA SER A 49 8.48 -35.65 -5.36
C SER A 49 9.08 -34.37 -5.93
N SER A 50 10.39 -34.35 -6.08
CA SER A 50 11.12 -33.27 -6.75
C SER A 50 11.12 -33.36 -8.28
N ASP A 51 10.57 -34.45 -8.85
CA ASP A 51 10.67 -34.74 -10.27
C ASP A 51 9.49 -35.57 -10.79
N VAL A 52 9.30 -35.56 -12.11
CA VAL A 52 8.31 -36.39 -12.83
C VAL A 52 9.00 -37.61 -13.43
N GLY A 53 8.43 -38.81 -13.26
CA GLY A 53 8.99 -40.02 -13.85
C GLY A 53 8.28 -41.28 -13.42
N THR A 54 8.79 -42.45 -13.86
CA THR A 54 8.29 -43.76 -13.44
C THR A 54 9.24 -44.39 -12.44
N ILE A 55 8.71 -44.81 -11.28
CA ILE A 55 9.51 -45.39 -10.20
C ILE A 55 10.11 -46.73 -10.65
N LYS A 56 11.42 -46.86 -10.56
CA LYS A 56 12.18 -48.09 -10.87
C LYS A 56 12.58 -48.87 -9.63
N GLU A 57 12.89 -48.16 -8.55
CA GLU A 57 13.40 -48.79 -7.32
C GLU A 57 12.99 -47.92 -6.11
N ILE A 58 12.57 -48.55 -5.03
CA ILE A 58 12.31 -47.92 -3.73
C ILE A 58 13.37 -48.45 -2.77
N ASN A 59 14.13 -47.56 -2.14
CA ASN A 59 15.31 -47.89 -1.35
C ASN A 59 15.09 -47.80 0.16
N ILE A 60 13.83 -47.64 0.57
CA ILE A 60 13.41 -47.42 1.95
C ILE A 60 12.30 -48.41 2.35
N GLN A 61 12.05 -48.56 3.67
CA GLN A 61 10.99 -49.37 4.24
C GLN A 61 10.27 -48.66 5.36
N ILE A 62 8.98 -49.00 5.59
CA ILE A 62 8.22 -48.53 6.74
C ILE A 62 8.90 -48.99 8.03
N GLY A 63 9.03 -48.12 9.01
CA GLY A 63 9.74 -48.34 10.27
C GLY A 63 11.25 -48.09 10.20
N GLN A 64 11.78 -47.64 9.06
CA GLN A 64 13.18 -47.27 8.91
C GLN A 64 13.39 -45.81 9.28
N ASN A 65 14.47 -45.52 10.05
CA ASN A 65 14.92 -44.16 10.26
C ASN A 65 15.74 -43.67 9.07
N VAL A 66 15.47 -42.41 8.67
CA VAL A 66 16.19 -41.75 7.57
C VAL A 66 16.63 -40.35 8.00
N ALA A 67 17.78 -39.92 7.45
CA ALA A 67 18.35 -38.60 7.63
C ALA A 67 18.28 -37.78 6.33
N GLN A 68 18.52 -36.50 6.42
CA GLN A 68 18.65 -35.62 5.24
C GLN A 68 19.73 -36.18 4.28
N GLY A 69 19.39 -36.32 3.02
CA GLY A 69 20.28 -36.83 1.98
C GLY A 69 20.24 -38.35 1.75
N ASP A 70 19.44 -39.10 2.52
CA ASP A 70 19.24 -40.51 2.28
C ASP A 70 18.43 -40.77 1.02
N LEU A 71 18.76 -41.84 0.27
CA LEU A 71 18.12 -42.18 -0.99
C LEU A 71 16.73 -42.79 -0.75
N ILE A 72 15.67 -42.13 -1.21
CA ILE A 72 14.29 -42.62 -1.12
C ILE A 72 13.99 -43.59 -2.24
N LEU A 73 14.13 -43.16 -3.51
CA LEU A 73 13.79 -43.96 -4.67
C LEU A 73 14.52 -43.50 -5.94
N LYS A 74 14.47 -44.34 -6.98
CA LYS A 74 15.01 -44.06 -8.30
C LYS A 74 13.86 -44.01 -9.31
N ILE A 75 13.85 -42.98 -10.13
CA ILE A 75 12.87 -42.80 -11.19
C ILE A 75 13.52 -42.80 -12.56
N ASP A 76 12.79 -43.31 -13.56
CA ASP A 76 13.15 -43.18 -14.96
C ASP A 76 12.36 -42.01 -15.57
N THR A 77 13.08 -40.95 -15.89
CA THR A 77 12.49 -39.76 -16.57
C THR A 77 12.51 -40.03 -18.07
N GLU A 78 11.34 -40.26 -18.69
CA GLU A 78 11.20 -40.34 -20.14
C GLU A 78 11.51 -38.96 -20.76
N GLU A 79 12.58 -38.91 -21.57
CA GLU A 79 12.76 -37.80 -22.49
C GLU A 79 11.68 -37.91 -23.58
N THR A 80 10.71 -37.01 -23.58
CA THR A 80 9.80 -36.85 -24.72
C THR A 80 10.62 -36.24 -25.87
N LYS A 81 11.20 -37.13 -26.72
CA LYS A 81 11.76 -36.69 -28.01
C LYS A 81 10.64 -36.30 -28.93
N THR A 82 10.31 -35.03 -28.95
CA THR A 82 9.68 -34.41 -30.12
C THR A 82 10.82 -34.04 -31.07
N GLU A 83 11.05 -34.90 -32.10
CA GLU A 83 11.92 -34.56 -33.22
C GLU A 83 11.32 -33.38 -33.99
N LEU A 84 11.74 -32.20 -33.63
CA LEU A 84 11.84 -31.05 -34.53
C LEU A 84 13.34 -30.76 -34.61
N THR A 85 13.96 -31.18 -35.72
CA THR A 85 15.30 -30.77 -36.09
C THR A 85 15.36 -29.24 -36.11
N PRO A 86 16.10 -28.63 -35.17
CA PRO A 86 16.61 -27.28 -35.43
C PRO A 86 18.06 -27.51 -35.94
N GLU A 87 18.34 -26.89 -37.08
CA GLU A 87 19.70 -26.55 -37.44
C GLU A 87 20.41 -26.02 -36.19
N LYS A 88 21.60 -26.61 -35.92
CA LYS A 88 22.51 -26.06 -34.94
C LYS A 88 22.94 -24.67 -35.39
N GLU A 89 22.11 -23.68 -35.11
CA GLU A 89 22.66 -22.37 -34.83
C GLU A 89 23.52 -22.51 -33.59
N LYS A 90 24.83 -22.31 -33.77
CA LYS A 90 25.76 -22.07 -32.69
C LYS A 90 25.10 -21.01 -31.80
N ILE A 91 24.61 -21.45 -30.62
CA ILE A 91 24.36 -20.54 -29.52
C ILE A 91 25.75 -19.93 -29.26
N SER A 92 25.98 -18.78 -29.87
CA SER A 92 27.04 -17.89 -29.46
C SER A 92 26.82 -17.70 -27.96
N GLU A 93 27.87 -17.88 -27.14
CA GLU A 93 27.87 -17.39 -25.76
C GLU A 93 27.19 -16.03 -25.77
N PRO A 94 26.25 -15.72 -24.83
CA PRO A 94 25.63 -14.42 -24.82
C PRO A 94 26.79 -13.42 -24.77
N ILE A 95 26.96 -12.68 -25.84
CA ILE A 95 27.81 -11.52 -25.86
C ILE A 95 27.34 -10.75 -24.64
N LYS A 96 28.18 -10.64 -23.58
CA LYS A 96 27.90 -9.74 -22.47
C LYS A 96 27.72 -8.37 -23.11
N ALA A 97 26.48 -8.03 -23.46
CA ALA A 97 26.14 -6.73 -23.94
C ALA A 97 26.66 -5.78 -22.85
N ASN A 98 27.43 -4.80 -23.27
CA ASN A 98 28.01 -3.84 -22.33
C ASN A 98 26.82 -3.07 -21.72
N VAL A 99 26.26 -3.59 -20.61
CA VAL A 99 25.13 -2.97 -19.93
C VAL A 99 25.62 -1.82 -19.05
N ASP A 100 24.87 -0.73 -19.07
CA ASP A 100 25.17 0.45 -18.24
C ASP A 100 24.84 0.17 -16.77
N ALA A 101 23.82 -0.67 -16.49
CA ALA A 101 23.41 -1.07 -15.15
C ALA A 101 22.93 -2.53 -15.12
N GLN A 102 23.08 -3.22 -13.97
CA GLN A 102 22.41 -4.48 -13.72
C GLN A 102 20.93 -4.25 -13.41
N VAL A 103 20.64 -3.18 -12.67
CA VAL A 103 19.26 -2.77 -12.36
C VAL A 103 19.06 -1.30 -12.73
N VAL A 104 18.04 -1.04 -13.54
CA VAL A 104 17.54 0.32 -13.75
C VAL A 104 16.21 0.48 -13.02
N VAL A 105 16.03 1.59 -12.31
CA VAL A 105 14.75 1.92 -11.65
C VAL A 105 14.19 3.17 -12.31
N LEU A 106 12.97 3.08 -12.85
CA LEU A 106 12.29 4.16 -13.54
C LEU A 106 11.29 4.85 -12.61
N GLY A 107 11.67 6.01 -12.08
CA GLY A 107 10.93 6.80 -11.10
C GLY A 107 11.52 6.71 -9.70
N ALA A 108 11.69 7.86 -9.04
CA ALA A 108 12.30 7.98 -7.71
C ALA A 108 11.28 8.32 -6.60
N GLY A 109 10.03 7.86 -6.73
CA GLY A 109 9.06 7.85 -5.63
C GLY A 109 9.45 6.87 -4.52
N PRO A 110 8.64 6.73 -3.44
CA PRO A 110 8.96 5.87 -2.29
C PRO A 110 9.37 4.45 -2.67
N GLY A 111 8.62 3.79 -3.54
CA GLY A 111 9.01 2.47 -4.05
C GLY A 111 10.30 2.50 -4.84
N GLY A 112 10.47 3.49 -5.73
CA GLY A 112 11.61 3.56 -6.63
C GLY A 112 12.95 3.82 -5.93
N TYR A 113 13.04 4.84 -5.06
CA TYR A 113 14.30 5.05 -4.34
C TYR A 113 14.60 3.90 -3.37
N THR A 114 13.57 3.28 -2.76
CA THR A 114 13.75 2.12 -1.89
C THR A 114 14.27 0.92 -2.68
N ALA A 115 13.69 0.63 -3.85
CA ALA A 115 14.16 -0.43 -4.75
C ALA A 115 15.61 -0.20 -5.18
N ALA A 116 15.95 1.03 -5.58
CA ALA A 116 17.30 1.38 -5.99
C ALA A 116 18.32 1.23 -4.84
N PHE A 117 17.96 1.67 -3.62
CA PHE A 117 18.81 1.54 -2.44
C PHE A 117 19.02 0.06 -2.08
N ARG A 118 17.93 -0.73 -2.07
CA ARG A 118 18.02 -2.15 -1.77
C ARG A 118 18.84 -2.91 -2.80
N ALA A 119 18.65 -2.66 -4.10
CA ALA A 119 19.45 -3.26 -5.17
C ALA A 119 20.94 -2.94 -5.00
N ALA A 120 21.27 -1.69 -4.70
CA ALA A 120 22.66 -1.28 -4.45
C ALA A 120 23.25 -1.91 -3.17
N ASP A 121 22.47 -2.03 -2.09
CA ASP A 121 22.87 -2.70 -0.85
C ASP A 121 23.11 -4.21 -1.06
N LEU A 122 22.44 -4.81 -2.04
CA LEU A 122 22.68 -6.19 -2.50
C LEU A 122 23.85 -6.32 -3.50
N GLY A 123 24.58 -5.24 -3.76
CA GLY A 123 25.79 -5.24 -4.61
C GLY A 123 25.53 -5.09 -6.10
N LEU A 124 24.29 -4.80 -6.52
CA LEU A 124 23.94 -4.63 -7.92
C LEU A 124 24.26 -3.21 -8.40
N LYS A 125 24.90 -3.10 -9.59
CA LYS A 125 25.12 -1.81 -10.24
C LYS A 125 23.79 -1.19 -10.63
N THR A 126 23.40 -0.10 -9.96
CA THR A 126 22.07 0.47 -10.05
C THR A 126 22.07 1.88 -10.62
N ILE A 127 21.14 2.15 -11.56
CA ILE A 127 20.83 3.48 -12.08
C ILE A 127 19.38 3.82 -11.70
N LEU A 128 19.18 5.03 -11.15
CA LEU A 128 17.85 5.57 -10.80
C LEU A 128 17.51 6.72 -11.75
N ILE A 129 16.44 6.57 -12.51
CA ILE A 129 15.96 7.58 -13.47
C ILE A 129 14.83 8.38 -12.82
N GLU A 130 14.94 9.70 -12.80
CA GLU A 130 13.89 10.58 -12.29
C GLU A 130 13.70 11.79 -13.22
N ARG A 131 12.45 12.07 -13.58
CA ARG A 131 12.10 13.17 -14.49
C ARG A 131 12.21 14.56 -13.86
N TYR A 132 12.20 14.64 -12.55
CA TYR A 132 12.31 15.88 -11.79
C TYR A 132 13.69 16.02 -11.12
N PRO A 133 14.16 17.23 -10.84
CA PRO A 133 15.47 17.45 -10.22
C PRO A 133 15.52 16.99 -8.75
N SER A 134 14.38 16.62 -8.17
CA SER A 134 14.26 16.19 -6.77
C SER A 134 13.79 14.74 -6.67
N LEU A 135 14.50 13.93 -5.86
CA LEU A 135 14.06 12.58 -5.52
C LEU A 135 12.85 12.62 -4.57
N GLY A 136 12.16 11.47 -4.41
CA GLY A 136 11.04 11.33 -3.49
C GLY A 136 9.67 11.28 -4.15
N GLY A 137 9.60 11.55 -5.47
CA GLY A 137 8.38 11.48 -6.27
C GLY A 137 7.26 12.37 -5.73
N VAL A 138 6.00 12.01 -6.04
CA VAL A 138 4.80 12.74 -5.59
C VAL A 138 4.73 12.78 -4.07
N CYS A 139 4.97 11.67 -3.39
CA CYS A 139 4.79 11.56 -1.93
C CYS A 139 5.58 12.62 -1.15
N LEU A 140 6.89 12.75 -1.42
CA LEU A 140 7.73 13.68 -0.67
C LEU A 140 7.58 15.14 -1.13
N ASN A 141 7.40 15.36 -2.42
CA ASN A 141 7.45 16.71 -2.98
C ASN A 141 6.09 17.42 -3.02
N VAL A 142 5.03 16.69 -3.38
CA VAL A 142 3.70 17.26 -3.66
C VAL A 142 2.55 16.32 -3.21
N GLY A 143 2.76 15.58 -2.12
CA GLY A 143 1.79 14.59 -1.62
C GLY A 143 1.84 14.43 -0.10
N CYS A 144 2.22 13.25 0.37
CA CYS A 144 2.11 12.85 1.77
C CYS A 144 2.85 13.78 2.74
N ILE A 145 4.08 14.19 2.42
CA ILE A 145 4.87 15.00 3.36
C ILE A 145 4.32 16.43 3.48
N PRO A 146 4.11 17.20 2.40
CA PRO A 146 3.53 18.52 2.54
C PRO A 146 2.11 18.48 3.11
N SER A 147 1.26 17.49 2.76
CA SER A 147 -0.08 17.40 3.35
C SER A 147 -0.05 17.16 4.86
N LYS A 148 0.83 16.28 5.37
CA LYS A 148 0.94 16.02 6.81
C LYS A 148 1.53 17.20 7.57
N ALA A 149 2.44 17.95 6.95
CA ALA A 149 2.92 19.21 7.52
C ALA A 149 1.79 20.23 7.66
N LEU A 150 0.97 20.43 6.62
CA LEU A 150 -0.17 21.34 6.66
C LEU A 150 -1.27 20.89 7.63
N LEU A 151 -1.57 19.57 7.67
CA LEU A 151 -2.53 18.99 8.62
C LEU A 151 -2.08 19.14 10.07
N HIS A 152 -0.77 19.02 10.34
CA HIS A 152 -0.24 19.29 11.68
C HIS A 152 -0.52 20.74 12.13
N ILE A 153 -0.29 21.73 11.26
CA ILE A 153 -0.63 23.13 11.56
C ILE A 153 -2.14 23.29 11.78
N SER A 154 -2.95 22.63 10.94
CA SER A 154 -4.41 22.65 11.08
C SER A 154 -4.87 22.08 12.42
N LYS A 155 -4.26 20.97 12.86
CA LYS A 155 -4.52 20.32 14.15
C LYS A 155 -4.18 21.26 15.31
N VAL A 156 -2.96 21.83 15.32
CA VAL A 156 -2.53 22.77 16.36
C VAL A 156 -3.49 23.97 16.44
N LYS A 157 -3.93 24.51 15.29
CA LYS A 157 -4.88 25.61 15.26
C LYS A 157 -6.24 25.22 15.83
N SER A 158 -6.75 24.02 15.51
CA SER A 158 -8.00 23.49 16.08
C SER A 158 -7.89 23.32 17.59
N GLU A 159 -6.78 22.77 18.08
CA GLU A 159 -6.52 22.61 19.53
C GLU A 159 -6.47 23.96 20.26
N ILE A 160 -5.87 24.99 19.66
CA ILE A 160 -5.88 26.36 20.20
C ILE A 160 -7.30 26.91 20.31
N GLU A 161 -8.15 26.67 19.33
CA GLU A 161 -9.55 27.09 19.36
C GLU A 161 -10.35 26.34 20.45
N GLU A 162 -10.09 25.05 20.63
CA GLU A 162 -10.73 24.20 21.65
C GLU A 162 -10.32 24.60 23.08
N LEU A 163 -9.09 25.12 23.29
CA LEU A 163 -8.63 25.59 24.59
C LEU A 163 -9.50 26.73 25.20
N LYS A 164 -10.25 27.45 24.37
CA LYS A 164 -11.21 28.48 24.84
C LYS A 164 -12.29 27.84 25.73
N GLU A 165 -12.74 26.66 25.44
CA GLU A 165 -13.72 25.91 26.22
C GLU A 165 -13.15 25.52 27.62
N HIS A 166 -11.83 25.50 27.74
CA HIS A 166 -11.10 25.19 28.98
C HIS A 166 -10.60 26.48 29.71
N GLY A 167 -11.06 27.65 29.29
CA GLY A 167 -10.75 28.94 29.92
C GLY A 167 -9.39 29.53 29.51
N ILE A 168 -8.77 29.04 28.43
CA ILE A 168 -7.51 29.60 27.90
C ILE A 168 -7.81 30.34 26.59
N GLU A 169 -7.77 31.66 26.63
CA GLU A 169 -7.93 32.50 25.44
C GLU A 169 -6.57 32.84 24.84
N LEU A 170 -6.27 32.24 23.72
CA LEU A 170 -5.14 32.61 22.87
C LEU A 170 -5.66 33.39 21.67
N GLY A 171 -4.99 34.48 21.30
CA GLY A 171 -5.37 35.25 20.12
C GLY A 171 -5.37 34.39 18.86
N SER A 172 -6.47 34.39 18.12
CA SER A 172 -6.51 33.73 16.79
C SER A 172 -5.72 34.58 15.81
N GLY A 173 -4.43 34.27 15.62
CA GLY A 173 -3.61 34.85 14.56
C GLY A 173 -4.13 34.46 13.19
N ASN A 174 -4.15 35.41 12.23
CA ASN A 174 -4.33 35.03 10.83
C ASN A 174 -3.11 34.22 10.36
N PRO A 175 -3.31 33.07 9.71
CA PRO A 175 -2.18 32.27 9.24
C PRO A 175 -1.42 33.03 8.16
N ASP A 176 -0.11 33.18 8.36
CA ASP A 176 0.80 33.63 7.30
C ASP A 176 1.13 32.46 6.37
N THR A 177 0.40 32.36 5.27
CA THR A 177 0.58 31.28 4.29
C THR A 177 1.98 31.23 3.69
N LYS A 178 2.71 32.36 3.63
CA LYS A 178 4.09 32.39 3.14
C LYS A 178 5.03 31.68 4.12
N SER A 179 4.93 31.98 5.41
CA SER A 179 5.72 31.30 6.44
C SER A 179 5.38 29.82 6.53
N VAL A 180 4.12 29.45 6.43
CA VAL A 180 3.66 28.05 6.39
C VAL A 180 4.29 27.30 5.20
N ARG A 181 4.25 27.89 4.01
CA ARG A 181 4.90 27.31 2.81
C ARG A 181 6.40 27.14 3.00
N SER A 182 7.10 28.20 3.42
CA SER A 182 8.55 28.15 3.64
C SER A 182 8.93 27.04 4.64
N TRP A 183 8.14 26.87 5.70
CA TRP A 183 8.35 25.79 6.66
C TRP A 183 8.14 24.41 6.02
N THR A 184 7.04 24.22 5.27
CA THR A 184 6.74 22.97 4.55
C THR A 184 7.85 22.66 3.53
N GLU A 185 8.29 23.64 2.75
CA GLU A 185 9.42 23.48 1.81
C GLU A 185 10.71 23.09 2.52
N SER A 186 10.98 23.62 3.71
CA SER A 186 12.17 23.25 4.49
C SER A 186 12.18 21.77 4.87
N ILE A 187 11.01 21.20 5.22
CA ILE A 187 10.86 19.76 5.50
C ILE A 187 11.12 18.93 4.24
N ILE A 188 10.50 19.30 3.12
CA ILE A 188 10.69 18.62 1.83
C ILE A 188 12.18 18.62 1.45
N ASN A 189 12.82 19.80 1.50
CA ASN A 189 14.24 19.96 1.16
C ASN A 189 15.16 19.13 2.06
N LYS A 190 14.86 19.04 3.36
CA LYS A 190 15.64 18.21 4.29
C LYS A 190 15.55 16.73 3.91
N LEU A 191 14.35 16.22 3.62
CA LEU A 191 14.15 14.82 3.25
C LEU A 191 14.76 14.48 1.89
N THR A 192 14.51 15.29 0.87
CA THR A 192 15.00 15.04 -0.50
C THR A 192 16.54 15.16 -0.59
N SER A 193 17.14 16.08 0.17
CA SER A 193 18.60 16.18 0.31
C SER A 193 19.18 14.95 1.00
N GLY A 194 18.49 14.40 2.02
CA GLY A 194 18.83 13.14 2.66
C GLY A 194 18.85 11.97 1.67
N LEU A 195 17.82 11.87 0.80
CA LEU A 195 17.77 10.83 -0.24
C LEU A 195 18.95 10.95 -1.22
N LYS A 196 19.27 12.15 -1.69
CA LYS A 196 20.44 12.37 -2.57
C LYS A 196 21.75 11.94 -1.90
N ALA A 197 21.93 12.25 -0.62
CA ALA A 197 23.10 11.84 0.15
C ALA A 197 23.17 10.31 0.32
N MET A 198 22.05 9.66 0.57
CA MET A 198 21.97 8.19 0.69
C MET A 198 22.24 7.49 -0.64
N ALA A 199 21.73 8.00 -1.77
CA ALA A 199 22.03 7.50 -3.11
C ALA A 199 23.52 7.59 -3.42
N LYS A 200 24.14 8.75 -3.12
CA LYS A 200 25.58 8.97 -3.29
C LYS A 200 26.44 7.98 -2.49
N LYS A 201 26.07 7.73 -1.20
CA LYS A 201 26.79 6.76 -0.35
C LYS A 201 26.74 5.35 -0.92
N ARG A 202 25.63 4.97 -1.57
CA ARG A 202 25.43 3.68 -2.24
C ARG A 202 25.97 3.62 -3.66
N LYS A 203 26.60 4.70 -4.14
CA LYS A 203 27.15 4.82 -5.51
C LYS A 203 26.09 4.61 -6.61
N ILE A 204 24.83 4.97 -6.32
CA ILE A 204 23.75 4.94 -7.31
C ILE A 204 23.92 6.13 -8.24
N GLU A 205 23.97 5.86 -9.55
CA GLU A 205 23.90 6.90 -10.57
C GLU A 205 22.45 7.39 -10.69
N ILE A 206 22.25 8.70 -10.50
CA ILE A 206 20.95 9.35 -10.72
C ILE A 206 20.99 9.97 -12.11
N VAL A 207 20.06 9.59 -12.97
CA VAL A 207 19.91 10.17 -14.30
C VAL A 207 18.61 10.96 -14.35
N GLU A 208 18.75 12.28 -14.47
CA GLU A 208 17.61 13.19 -14.58
C GLU A 208 17.08 13.21 -16.01
N GLY A 209 15.76 13.10 -16.15
CA GLY A 209 15.06 13.18 -17.43
C GLY A 209 13.85 12.23 -17.51
N LEU A 210 13.06 12.43 -18.54
CA LEU A 210 11.90 11.60 -18.85
C LEU A 210 12.35 10.27 -19.48
N GLY A 211 12.28 9.19 -18.72
CA GLY A 211 12.62 7.84 -19.18
C GLY A 211 11.44 7.18 -19.89
N THR A 212 11.71 6.61 -21.08
CA THR A 212 10.77 5.80 -21.84
C THR A 212 11.46 4.54 -22.37
N PHE A 213 10.81 3.39 -22.28
CA PHE A 213 11.36 2.17 -22.87
C PHE A 213 11.53 2.31 -24.37
N SER A 214 12.64 1.83 -24.88
CA SER A 214 12.92 1.70 -26.32
C SER A 214 13.03 0.22 -26.73
N SER A 215 13.29 -0.68 -25.78
CA SER A 215 13.30 -2.14 -25.95
C SER A 215 13.13 -2.84 -24.61
N PRO A 216 13.03 -4.19 -24.55
CA PRO A 216 13.01 -4.95 -23.27
C PRO A 216 14.27 -4.76 -22.39
N ASN A 217 15.35 -4.23 -22.95
CA ASN A 217 16.63 -4.06 -22.25
C ASN A 217 17.22 -2.64 -22.36
N SER A 218 16.41 -1.66 -22.80
CA SER A 218 16.88 -0.28 -22.90
C SER A 218 15.81 0.76 -22.61
N ILE A 219 16.23 1.85 -21.97
CA ILE A 219 15.41 3.04 -21.71
C ILE A 219 16.12 4.24 -22.34
N GLU A 220 15.39 5.06 -23.06
CA GLU A 220 15.80 6.38 -23.50
C GLU A 220 15.38 7.42 -22.48
N VAL A 221 16.34 8.21 -22.00
CA VAL A 221 16.09 9.30 -21.04
C VAL A 221 16.29 10.62 -21.75
N ASN A 222 15.22 11.40 -21.87
CA ASN A 222 15.25 12.73 -22.47
C ASN A 222 15.32 13.80 -21.36
N ASN A 223 16.37 14.62 -21.41
CA ASN A 223 16.53 15.78 -20.55
C ASN A 223 16.72 17.02 -21.43
N ASN A 224 15.70 17.88 -21.52
CA ASN A 224 15.73 19.14 -22.29
C ASN A 224 16.18 19.00 -23.75
N GLY A 225 15.84 17.88 -24.40
CA GLY A 225 16.17 17.60 -25.79
C GLY A 225 17.44 16.76 -26.00
N GLU A 226 18.24 16.56 -24.97
CA GLU A 226 19.34 15.60 -24.97
C GLU A 226 18.81 14.21 -24.61
N THR A 227 19.10 13.20 -25.42
CA THR A 227 18.67 11.82 -25.19
C THR A 227 19.85 10.94 -24.84
N LYS A 228 19.76 10.24 -23.70
CA LYS A 228 20.72 9.22 -23.26
C LYS A 228 20.04 7.86 -23.28
N THR A 229 20.63 6.88 -23.95
CA THR A 229 20.15 5.48 -23.90
C THR A 229 20.86 4.75 -22.76
N ILE A 230 20.11 4.05 -21.91
CA ILE A 230 20.60 3.22 -20.79
C ILE A 230 20.22 1.78 -21.07
N ARG A 231 21.21 0.89 -21.13
CA ARG A 231 21.03 -0.56 -21.28
C ARG A 231 21.13 -1.24 -19.92
N PHE A 232 20.30 -2.25 -19.68
CA PHE A 232 20.21 -2.90 -18.39
C PHE A 232 19.95 -4.40 -18.51
N ASP A 233 20.27 -5.14 -17.45
CA ASP A 233 19.89 -6.55 -17.29
C ASP A 233 18.43 -6.64 -16.81
N SER A 234 18.04 -5.91 -15.76
CA SER A 234 16.70 -5.86 -15.21
C SER A 234 16.20 -4.43 -15.00
N ALA A 235 14.87 -4.23 -15.11
CA ALA A 235 14.23 -2.94 -14.86
C ALA A 235 13.13 -3.04 -13.80
N ILE A 236 13.04 -2.02 -12.94
CA ILE A 236 11.92 -1.84 -12.00
C ILE A 236 11.15 -0.57 -12.38
N ILE A 237 9.90 -0.75 -12.79
CA ILE A 237 9.00 0.34 -13.15
C ILE A 237 8.35 0.88 -11.86
N ALA A 238 8.71 2.09 -11.46
CA ALA A 238 8.18 2.81 -10.30
C ALA A 238 7.61 4.18 -10.70
N ALA A 239 7.00 4.26 -11.91
CA ALA A 239 6.58 5.51 -12.51
C ALA A 239 5.29 6.12 -11.90
N GLY A 240 4.67 5.43 -10.93
CA GLY A 240 3.61 5.94 -10.08
C GLY A 240 2.33 6.35 -10.80
N SER A 241 1.65 7.34 -10.24
CA SER A 241 0.35 7.85 -10.69
C SER A 241 0.33 9.39 -10.72
N GLN A 242 -0.75 9.94 -11.26
CA GLN A 242 -1.05 11.37 -11.27
C GLN A 242 -2.50 11.63 -10.85
N ALA A 243 -2.85 12.86 -10.45
CA ALA A 243 -4.23 13.25 -10.20
C ALA A 243 -5.10 13.03 -11.42
N SER A 244 -6.29 12.47 -11.23
CA SER A 244 -7.26 12.28 -12.30
C SER A 244 -7.88 13.61 -12.71
N LYS A 245 -8.06 13.79 -14.02
CA LYS A 245 -8.69 14.99 -14.58
C LYS A 245 -10.13 14.69 -14.99
N LEU A 246 -11.01 15.66 -14.81
CA LEU A 246 -12.38 15.62 -15.32
C LEU A 246 -12.43 16.37 -16.66
N PRO A 247 -12.74 15.69 -17.77
CA PRO A 247 -12.60 16.28 -19.13
C PRO A 247 -13.51 17.48 -19.41
N PHE A 248 -14.60 17.62 -18.67
CA PHE A 248 -15.59 18.70 -18.83
C PHE A 248 -15.24 20.00 -18.09
N LEU A 249 -14.15 20.00 -17.28
CA LEU A 249 -13.73 21.18 -16.55
C LEU A 249 -13.00 22.17 -17.49
N PRO A 250 -13.27 23.48 -17.36
CA PRO A 250 -12.52 24.49 -18.11
C PRO A 250 -11.08 24.58 -17.62
N ASP A 251 -10.19 25.05 -18.48
CA ASP A 251 -8.82 25.41 -18.09
C ASP A 251 -8.83 26.77 -17.39
N ASP A 252 -8.83 26.75 -16.06
CA ASP A 252 -8.90 27.94 -15.20
C ASP A 252 -8.02 27.70 -13.95
N PRO A 253 -7.14 28.65 -13.59
CA PRO A 253 -6.20 28.47 -12.47
C PRO A 253 -6.87 28.38 -11.09
N ARG A 254 -8.15 28.65 -10.98
CA ARG A 254 -8.95 28.48 -9.76
C ARG A 254 -9.44 27.04 -9.58
N ILE A 255 -9.24 26.17 -10.60
CA ILE A 255 -9.53 24.74 -10.55
C ILE A 255 -8.21 24.02 -10.29
N MET A 256 -8.07 23.52 -9.07
CA MET A 256 -6.84 22.93 -8.54
C MET A 256 -6.95 21.42 -8.51
N ASP A 257 -5.84 20.74 -8.74
CA ASP A 257 -5.65 19.35 -8.29
C ASP A 257 -4.99 19.32 -6.89
N SER A 258 -4.69 18.14 -6.38
CA SER A 258 -4.05 18.00 -5.07
C SER A 258 -2.65 18.63 -4.99
N THR A 259 -1.92 18.67 -6.12
CA THR A 259 -0.59 19.29 -6.19
C THR A 259 -0.70 20.80 -6.03
N ASP A 260 -1.63 21.41 -6.75
CA ASP A 260 -1.87 22.87 -6.69
C ASP A 260 -2.35 23.30 -5.31
N ALA A 261 -3.27 22.52 -4.71
CA ALA A 261 -3.82 22.80 -3.38
C ALA A 261 -2.74 22.79 -2.29
N LEU A 262 -1.73 21.93 -2.40
CA LEU A 262 -0.61 21.86 -1.44
C LEU A 262 0.32 23.06 -1.49
N LEU A 263 0.31 23.84 -2.58
CA LEU A 263 1.08 25.08 -2.68
C LEU A 263 0.53 26.18 -1.75
N LEU A 264 -0.74 26.09 -1.35
CA LEU A 264 -1.40 27.04 -0.43
C LEU A 264 -1.18 28.50 -0.85
N GLU A 265 -1.24 28.78 -2.16
CA GLU A 265 -0.94 30.12 -2.70
C GLU A 265 -1.93 31.18 -2.20
N ASN A 266 -3.20 30.81 -2.18
CA ASN A 266 -4.30 31.65 -1.73
C ASN A 266 -5.29 30.83 -0.92
N ILE A 267 -5.97 31.47 0.04
CA ILE A 267 -7.09 30.89 0.76
C ILE A 267 -8.38 31.52 0.18
N PRO A 268 -9.17 30.77 -0.60
CA PRO A 268 -10.43 31.29 -1.14
C PRO A 268 -11.47 31.44 -0.02
N ASN A 269 -12.45 32.34 -0.19
CA ASN A 269 -13.54 32.46 0.79
C ASN A 269 -14.43 31.21 0.76
N ARG A 270 -14.76 30.71 -0.46
CA ARG A 270 -15.57 29.50 -0.66
C ARG A 270 -14.88 28.55 -1.62
N MET A 271 -14.71 27.31 -1.24
CA MET A 271 -14.12 26.26 -2.08
C MET A 271 -15.04 25.05 -2.18
N LEU A 272 -15.23 24.57 -3.42
CA LEU A 272 -15.84 23.28 -3.68
C LEU A 272 -14.74 22.21 -3.74
N VAL A 273 -14.93 21.11 -3.02
CA VAL A 273 -14.12 19.90 -3.11
C VAL A 273 -14.93 18.83 -3.82
N ILE A 274 -14.47 18.41 -4.99
CA ILE A 274 -15.08 17.33 -5.77
C ILE A 274 -14.35 16.05 -5.41
N GLY A 275 -15.05 15.16 -4.69
CA GLY A 275 -14.55 13.90 -4.14
C GLY A 275 -14.41 13.92 -2.62
N GLY A 276 -15.15 13.02 -1.96
CA GLY A 276 -15.17 12.82 -0.50
C GLY A 276 -14.22 11.73 -0.02
N GLY A 277 -13.19 11.40 -0.80
CA GLY A 277 -12.11 10.48 -0.43
C GLY A 277 -11.06 11.13 0.47
N ILE A 278 -10.01 10.37 0.83
CA ILE A 278 -8.95 10.78 1.77
C ILE A 278 -8.33 12.12 1.39
N ILE A 279 -7.85 12.27 0.15
CA ILE A 279 -7.15 13.48 -0.31
C ILE A 279 -8.06 14.71 -0.24
N GLY A 280 -9.30 14.59 -0.70
CA GLY A 280 -10.27 15.67 -0.68
C GLY A 280 -10.57 16.15 0.74
N LEU A 281 -10.78 15.22 1.67
CA LEU A 281 -11.07 15.53 3.07
C LEU A 281 -9.86 16.09 3.82
N GLU A 282 -8.65 15.59 3.56
CA GLU A 282 -7.42 16.16 4.14
C GLU A 282 -7.22 17.60 3.71
N MET A 283 -7.35 17.91 2.43
CA MET A 283 -7.21 19.28 1.94
C MET A 283 -8.37 20.16 2.41
N ALA A 284 -9.60 19.65 2.47
CA ALA A 284 -10.73 20.35 3.06
C ALA A 284 -10.45 20.74 4.52
N THR A 285 -9.84 19.83 5.31
CA THR A 285 -9.44 20.12 6.70
C THR A 285 -8.41 21.25 6.77
N VAL A 286 -7.39 21.23 5.90
CA VAL A 286 -6.38 22.28 5.83
C VAL A 286 -7.03 23.64 5.51
N TYR A 287 -7.78 23.73 4.42
CA TYR A 287 -8.37 25.00 3.97
C TYR A 287 -9.44 25.52 4.92
N ALA A 288 -10.25 24.65 5.53
CA ALA A 288 -11.23 25.03 6.54
C ALA A 288 -10.55 25.65 7.76
N SER A 289 -9.45 25.04 8.24
CA SER A 289 -8.68 25.58 9.37
C SER A 289 -8.09 26.98 9.07
N MET A 290 -7.83 27.28 7.79
CA MET A 290 -7.34 28.58 7.33
C MET A 290 -8.46 29.60 7.09
N GLY A 291 -9.74 29.23 7.35
CA GLY A 291 -10.90 30.12 7.27
C GLY A 291 -11.70 30.03 5.96
N CYS A 292 -11.39 29.09 5.08
CA CYS A 292 -12.16 28.83 3.88
C CYS A 292 -13.49 28.10 4.20
N LYS A 293 -14.60 28.53 3.61
CA LYS A 293 -15.87 27.80 3.66
C LYS A 293 -15.86 26.65 2.66
N ILE A 294 -15.95 25.43 3.16
CA ILE A 294 -15.85 24.22 2.37
C ILE A 294 -17.22 23.65 2.02
N THR A 295 -17.43 23.34 0.75
CA THR A 295 -18.52 22.49 0.28
C THR A 295 -17.90 21.23 -0.31
N ILE A 296 -18.36 20.04 0.11
CA ILE A 296 -17.94 18.75 -0.46
C ILE A 296 -19.06 18.19 -1.32
N VAL A 297 -18.70 17.64 -2.47
CA VAL A 297 -19.59 16.85 -3.30
C VAL A 297 -18.98 15.45 -3.52
N GLU A 298 -19.79 14.42 -3.26
CA GLU A 298 -19.40 13.01 -3.40
C GLU A 298 -20.50 12.23 -4.15
N MET A 299 -20.12 11.52 -5.19
CA MET A 299 -21.05 10.73 -6.01
C MET A 299 -21.58 9.49 -5.25
N LEU A 300 -20.79 8.95 -4.34
CA LEU A 300 -21.14 7.79 -3.54
C LEU A 300 -22.04 8.17 -2.36
N GLU A 301 -22.55 7.17 -1.67
CA GLU A 301 -23.46 7.36 -0.54
C GLU A 301 -22.77 7.65 0.81
N SER A 302 -21.43 7.61 0.85
CA SER A 302 -20.61 7.87 2.04
C SER A 302 -19.29 8.52 1.67
N LEU A 303 -18.75 9.30 2.59
CA LEU A 303 -17.34 9.71 2.55
C LEU A 303 -16.47 8.48 2.81
N ILE A 304 -15.23 8.48 2.33
CA ILE A 304 -14.25 7.39 2.53
C ILE A 304 -14.91 6.03 2.37
N SER A 305 -15.44 5.77 1.17
CA SER A 305 -16.28 4.58 0.86
C SER A 305 -15.56 3.24 1.09
N GLU A 306 -14.24 3.25 1.20
CA GLU A 306 -13.39 2.09 1.49
C GLU A 306 -13.42 1.68 2.98
N CYS A 307 -13.94 2.53 3.86
CA CYS A 307 -14.04 2.27 5.30
C CYS A 307 -15.51 2.08 5.73
N ASP A 308 -15.72 1.29 6.77
CA ASP A 308 -17.07 1.05 7.31
C ASP A 308 -17.73 2.35 7.79
N LYS A 309 -19.02 2.52 7.47
CA LYS A 309 -19.80 3.75 7.74
C LYS A 309 -19.87 4.14 9.23
N ASP A 310 -19.85 3.17 10.13
CA ASP A 310 -19.88 3.43 11.58
C ASP A 310 -18.58 4.08 12.07
N ILE A 311 -17.46 3.76 11.42
CA ILE A 311 -16.14 4.37 11.67
C ILE A 311 -16.04 5.77 11.04
N VAL A 312 -16.64 6.00 9.88
CA VAL A 312 -16.65 7.32 9.23
C VAL A 312 -17.58 8.31 9.92
N ARG A 313 -18.62 7.82 10.60
CA ARG A 313 -19.66 8.67 11.24
C ARG A 313 -19.14 9.69 12.25
N PRO A 314 -18.17 9.43 13.15
CA PRO A 314 -17.60 10.46 14.02
C PRO A 314 -16.99 11.64 13.24
N LEU A 315 -16.21 11.35 12.20
CA LEU A 315 -15.67 12.38 11.30
C LEU A 315 -16.79 13.20 10.65
N GLU A 316 -17.80 12.53 10.07
CA GLU A 316 -18.94 13.23 9.45
C GLU A 316 -19.65 14.18 10.43
N LYS A 317 -19.86 13.75 11.68
CA LYS A 317 -20.49 14.57 12.71
C LYS A 317 -19.68 15.85 13.01
N ARG A 318 -18.34 15.73 13.03
CA ARG A 318 -17.44 16.85 13.30
C ARG A 318 -17.42 17.82 12.12
N ILE A 319 -17.15 17.34 10.91
CA ILE A 319 -17.02 18.20 9.74
C ILE A 319 -18.34 18.87 9.32
N LYS A 320 -19.49 18.26 9.60
CA LYS A 320 -20.82 18.88 9.39
C LYS A 320 -21.03 20.16 10.22
N LYS A 321 -20.29 20.33 11.31
CA LYS A 321 -20.32 21.55 12.12
C LYS A 321 -19.38 22.65 11.59
N ILE A 322 -18.36 22.25 10.82
CA ILE A 322 -17.26 23.11 10.36
C ILE A 322 -17.47 23.53 8.90
N TYR A 323 -17.88 22.58 8.04
CA TYR A 323 -18.03 22.83 6.61
C TYR A 323 -19.40 23.47 6.30
N GLU A 324 -19.43 24.22 5.21
CA GLU A 324 -20.65 24.90 4.78
C GLU A 324 -21.71 23.87 4.34
N LYS A 325 -21.31 22.88 3.52
CA LYS A 325 -22.18 21.80 3.03
C LYS A 325 -21.41 20.53 2.70
N ILE A 326 -22.12 19.40 2.78
CA ILE A 326 -21.69 18.09 2.28
C ILE A 326 -22.85 17.49 1.51
N TYR A 327 -22.66 17.27 0.23
CA TYR A 327 -23.63 16.64 -0.67
C TYR A 327 -23.14 15.25 -1.08
N LEU A 328 -23.82 14.22 -0.61
CA LEU A 328 -23.59 12.82 -1.01
C LEU A 328 -24.54 12.45 -2.16
N LYS A 329 -24.24 11.36 -2.89
CA LYS A 329 -25.00 10.94 -4.08
C LYS A 329 -25.22 12.08 -5.07
N THR A 330 -24.18 12.92 -5.22
CA THR A 330 -24.25 14.16 -5.99
C THR A 330 -23.06 14.25 -6.93
N GLY A 331 -23.32 14.45 -8.19
CA GLY A 331 -22.33 14.66 -9.24
C GLY A 331 -22.24 16.14 -9.65
N VAL A 332 -21.06 16.55 -10.13
CA VAL A 332 -20.87 17.81 -10.85
C VAL A 332 -21.06 17.55 -12.34
N THR A 333 -21.97 18.27 -12.97
CA THR A 333 -22.29 18.09 -14.39
C THR A 333 -21.61 19.11 -15.31
N SER A 334 -21.38 20.33 -14.81
CA SER A 334 -20.64 21.36 -15.55
C SER A 334 -20.03 22.41 -14.64
N VAL A 335 -18.98 23.07 -15.11
CA VAL A 335 -18.36 24.23 -14.49
C VAL A 335 -18.19 25.33 -15.54
N VAL A 336 -18.66 26.53 -15.21
CA VAL A 336 -18.51 27.71 -16.06
C VAL A 336 -17.69 28.78 -15.34
N ALA A 337 -16.53 29.11 -15.91
CA ALA A 337 -15.68 30.17 -15.39
C ALA A 337 -16.30 31.55 -15.65
N LYS A 338 -16.59 32.30 -14.58
CA LYS A 338 -17.11 33.67 -14.61
C LYS A 338 -16.09 34.62 -13.98
N LYS A 339 -16.24 35.92 -14.20
CA LYS A 339 -15.39 36.96 -13.56
C LYS A 339 -15.44 36.92 -12.05
N ASN A 340 -16.60 36.61 -11.47
CA ASN A 340 -16.87 36.63 -10.03
C ASN A 340 -16.82 35.25 -9.38
N GLY A 341 -16.36 34.19 -10.07
CA GLY A 341 -16.25 32.85 -9.52
C GLY A 341 -16.45 31.74 -10.56
N LEU A 342 -16.51 30.53 -10.08
CA LEU A 342 -16.78 29.32 -10.84
C LEU A 342 -18.22 28.89 -10.56
N GLU A 343 -19.10 29.00 -11.57
CA GLU A 343 -20.48 28.52 -11.45
C GLU A 343 -20.49 27.01 -11.74
N VAL A 344 -20.95 26.23 -10.76
CA VAL A 344 -21.00 24.78 -10.80
C VAL A 344 -22.45 24.33 -10.87
N SER A 345 -22.76 23.42 -11.80
CA SER A 345 -24.05 22.73 -11.86
C SER A 345 -23.93 21.33 -11.26
N PHE A 346 -24.94 20.94 -10.51
CA PHE A 346 -24.97 19.67 -9.79
C PHE A 346 -26.12 18.79 -10.27
N GLU A 347 -25.94 17.49 -10.12
CA GLU A 347 -26.99 16.48 -10.23
C GLU A 347 -27.02 15.67 -8.92
N GLY A 348 -28.09 15.84 -8.14
CA GLY A 348 -28.25 15.18 -6.83
C GLY A 348 -29.48 15.73 -6.11
N LYS A 349 -30.10 14.88 -5.28
CA LYS A 349 -31.40 15.21 -4.64
C LYS A 349 -31.32 16.40 -3.67
N ASP A 350 -30.19 16.52 -2.95
CA ASP A 350 -30.06 17.48 -1.84
C ASP A 350 -29.18 18.69 -2.21
N ALA A 351 -28.61 18.70 -3.41
CA ALA A 351 -27.81 19.80 -3.92
C ALA A 351 -28.67 20.84 -4.66
N PRO A 352 -28.28 22.12 -4.67
CA PRO A 352 -28.90 23.13 -5.53
C PRO A 352 -28.60 22.79 -6.99
N GLU A 353 -29.44 23.29 -7.93
CA GLU A 353 -29.15 23.15 -9.35
C GLU A 353 -27.80 23.78 -9.72
N LYS A 354 -27.49 24.94 -9.13
CA LYS A 354 -26.25 25.68 -9.34
C LYS A 354 -25.77 26.37 -8.08
N ASP A 355 -24.45 26.54 -7.96
CA ASP A 355 -23.83 27.38 -6.93
C ASP A 355 -22.53 28.01 -7.44
N LEU A 356 -22.00 29.02 -6.74
CA LEU A 356 -20.83 29.80 -7.13
C LEU A 356 -19.71 29.66 -6.10
N PHE A 357 -18.50 29.32 -6.57
CA PHE A 357 -17.31 29.13 -5.73
C PHE A 357 -16.15 29.99 -6.22
N ASP A 358 -15.24 30.36 -5.29
CA ASP A 358 -14.03 31.10 -5.63
C ASP A 358 -12.95 30.15 -6.20
N ALA A 359 -12.95 28.89 -5.73
CA ALA A 359 -12.03 27.85 -6.20
C ALA A 359 -12.69 26.47 -6.16
N ILE A 360 -12.13 25.53 -6.94
CA ILE A 360 -12.53 24.13 -6.97
C ILE A 360 -11.29 23.27 -6.74
N LEU A 361 -11.37 22.28 -5.85
CA LEU A 361 -10.40 21.21 -5.71
C LEU A 361 -10.97 19.92 -6.33
N VAL A 362 -10.26 19.36 -7.27
CA VAL A 362 -10.60 18.07 -7.91
C VAL A 362 -9.81 16.95 -7.24
N ALA A 363 -10.49 16.09 -6.48
CA ALA A 363 -9.90 15.01 -5.70
C ALA A 363 -10.64 13.67 -5.95
N VAL A 364 -10.90 13.35 -7.23
CA VAL A 364 -11.69 12.20 -7.68
C VAL A 364 -10.87 10.94 -7.94
N GLY A 365 -9.68 10.87 -7.39
CA GLY A 365 -8.77 9.72 -7.51
C GLY A 365 -7.52 9.99 -8.32
N ARG A 366 -6.80 8.91 -8.66
CA ARG A 366 -5.51 8.95 -9.34
C ARG A 366 -5.50 7.99 -10.53
N THR A 367 -4.75 8.35 -11.56
CA THR A 367 -4.57 7.55 -12.78
C THR A 367 -3.13 7.06 -12.86
N SER A 368 -2.93 5.78 -13.09
CA SER A 368 -1.61 5.15 -13.26
C SER A 368 -0.90 5.66 -14.53
N ASN A 369 0.43 5.75 -14.49
CA ASN A 369 1.26 6.30 -15.57
C ASN A 369 1.74 5.25 -16.60
N GLY A 370 1.27 4.01 -16.59
CA GLY A 370 1.75 2.93 -17.46
C GLY A 370 1.72 3.27 -18.95
N ASN A 371 0.71 4.01 -19.40
CA ASN A 371 0.56 4.43 -20.79
C ASN A 371 1.55 5.53 -21.25
N LYS A 372 2.44 6.03 -20.34
CA LYS A 372 3.34 7.17 -20.60
C LYS A 372 4.80 6.82 -20.70
N ILE A 373 5.16 5.56 -20.44
CA ILE A 373 6.54 5.12 -20.29
C ILE A 373 7.05 4.29 -21.47
N GLY A 374 6.25 4.16 -22.56
CA GLY A 374 6.61 3.33 -23.71
C GLY A 374 6.69 1.84 -23.36
N ALA A 375 5.86 1.37 -22.43
CA ALA A 375 5.85 -0.02 -21.95
C ALA A 375 5.63 -1.04 -23.07
N ASP A 376 4.85 -0.68 -24.08
CA ASP A 376 4.59 -1.46 -25.30
C ASP A 376 5.86 -1.79 -26.09
N LYS A 377 6.83 -0.86 -26.16
CA LYS A 377 8.14 -1.07 -26.82
C LYS A 377 9.00 -2.10 -26.10
N ALA A 378 8.77 -2.28 -24.81
CA ALA A 378 9.40 -3.32 -23.99
C ALA A 378 8.59 -4.63 -23.97
N GLY A 379 7.43 -4.69 -24.62
CA GLY A 379 6.52 -5.84 -24.58
C GLY A 379 5.75 -5.98 -23.27
N VAL A 380 5.75 -4.95 -22.40
CA VAL A 380 5.03 -4.96 -21.13
C VAL A 380 3.55 -4.61 -21.37
N ASN A 381 2.67 -5.45 -20.84
CA ASN A 381 1.22 -5.26 -20.93
C ASN A 381 0.75 -4.17 -19.97
N VAL A 382 -0.03 -3.22 -20.49
CA VAL A 382 -0.66 -2.14 -19.73
C VAL A 382 -2.16 -2.21 -19.96
N ASP A 383 -2.96 -2.18 -18.91
CA ASP A 383 -4.41 -2.17 -19.02
C ASP A 383 -4.95 -0.79 -19.48
N ASN A 384 -6.25 -0.70 -19.76
CA ASN A 384 -6.91 0.53 -20.20
C ASN A 384 -6.93 1.64 -19.11
N ARG A 385 -6.65 1.31 -17.84
CA ARG A 385 -6.51 2.26 -16.73
C ARG A 385 -5.06 2.66 -16.48
N GLY A 386 -4.10 2.08 -17.23
CA GLY A 386 -2.69 2.36 -17.09
C GLY A 386 -1.95 1.49 -16.08
N PHE A 387 -2.57 0.44 -15.53
CA PHE A 387 -1.91 -0.49 -14.62
C PHE A 387 -1.11 -1.56 -15.37
N ILE A 388 -0.05 -2.03 -14.73
CA ILE A 388 0.79 -3.14 -15.16
C ILE A 388 0.58 -4.28 -14.18
N SER A 389 0.00 -5.39 -14.66
CA SER A 389 -0.19 -6.59 -13.83
C SER A 389 1.14 -7.23 -13.49
N VAL A 390 1.27 -7.68 -12.24
CA VAL A 390 2.47 -8.35 -11.70
C VAL A 390 2.08 -9.62 -10.95
N ASP A 391 3.03 -10.54 -10.81
CA ASP A 391 2.93 -11.69 -9.92
C ASP A 391 3.29 -11.31 -8.47
N ASN A 392 3.28 -12.29 -7.56
CA ASN A 392 3.65 -12.09 -6.16
C ASN A 392 5.14 -11.77 -5.94
N GLN A 393 5.96 -11.84 -6.99
CA GLN A 393 7.36 -11.43 -7.02
C GLN A 393 7.56 -10.07 -7.73
N GLN A 394 6.48 -9.35 -8.01
CA GLN A 394 6.45 -8.09 -8.75
C GLN A 394 6.94 -8.19 -10.21
N ARG A 395 6.98 -9.40 -10.80
CA ARG A 395 7.34 -9.60 -12.20
C ARG A 395 6.17 -9.22 -13.11
N THR A 396 6.47 -8.54 -14.19
CA THR A 396 5.51 -8.33 -15.27
C THR A 396 5.46 -9.57 -16.20
N ASN A 397 4.70 -9.47 -17.28
CA ASN A 397 4.74 -10.49 -18.34
C ASN A 397 6.10 -10.58 -19.06
N VAL A 398 7.03 -9.66 -18.82
CA VAL A 398 8.41 -9.67 -19.34
C VAL A 398 9.36 -10.01 -18.20
N ALA A 399 10.04 -11.15 -18.28
CA ALA A 399 10.73 -11.80 -17.16
C ALA A 399 11.78 -10.93 -16.43
N ASN A 400 12.43 -10.00 -17.13
CA ASN A 400 13.44 -9.10 -16.56
C ASN A 400 12.88 -7.71 -16.21
N ILE A 401 11.57 -7.49 -16.32
CA ILE A 401 10.92 -6.22 -16.01
C ILE A 401 9.90 -6.41 -14.88
N PHE A 402 10.04 -5.61 -13.86
CA PHE A 402 9.23 -5.57 -12.65
C PHE A 402 8.43 -4.28 -12.60
N ALA A 403 7.29 -4.28 -11.90
CA ALA A 403 6.53 -3.05 -11.64
C ALA A 403 6.08 -2.98 -10.18
N ILE A 404 6.13 -1.78 -9.59
CA ILE A 404 5.87 -1.56 -8.16
C ILE A 404 5.08 -0.26 -7.92
N GLY A 405 4.37 -0.22 -6.82
CA GLY A 405 3.63 0.96 -6.36
C GLY A 405 2.35 1.20 -7.15
N ASP A 406 1.98 2.48 -7.28
CA ASP A 406 0.73 2.90 -7.90
C ASP A 406 0.51 2.39 -9.34
N ILE A 407 1.59 2.02 -10.01
CA ILE A 407 1.52 1.50 -11.38
C ILE A 407 1.20 0.00 -11.43
N ALA A 408 1.46 -0.73 -10.36
CA ALA A 408 1.23 -2.16 -10.27
C ALA A 408 -0.18 -2.52 -9.78
N GLY A 409 -0.90 -1.58 -9.14
CA GLY A 409 -2.27 -1.83 -8.67
C GLY A 409 -2.67 -1.05 -7.41
N GLN A 410 -3.90 -1.28 -6.99
CA GLN A 410 -4.46 -0.75 -5.75
C GLN A 410 -3.99 -1.58 -4.53
N PRO A 411 -3.98 -1.00 -3.30
CA PRO A 411 -4.14 0.43 -3.02
C PRO A 411 -2.90 1.25 -3.41
N MET A 412 -3.10 2.51 -3.82
CA MET A 412 -2.02 3.42 -4.20
C MET A 412 -1.39 4.06 -2.96
N LEU A 413 -0.56 3.31 -2.24
CA LEU A 413 0.01 3.70 -0.95
C LEU A 413 1.55 3.63 -0.98
N ALA A 414 2.19 4.64 -0.40
CA ALA A 414 3.64 4.77 -0.38
C ALA A 414 4.34 3.62 0.37
N HIS A 415 3.79 3.15 1.49
CA HIS A 415 4.34 2.04 2.26
C HIS A 415 4.21 0.69 1.52
N LYS A 416 3.10 0.43 0.80
CA LYS A 416 2.97 -0.72 -0.10
C LYS A 416 4.10 -0.68 -1.15
N ALA A 417 4.26 0.45 -1.86
CA ALA A 417 5.30 0.62 -2.86
C ALA A 417 6.73 0.41 -2.30
N THR A 418 6.97 0.82 -1.04
CA THR A 418 8.26 0.63 -0.36
C THR A 418 8.55 -0.85 -0.12
N HIS A 419 7.56 -1.64 0.32
CA HIS A 419 7.71 -3.09 0.52
C HIS A 419 7.90 -3.81 -0.82
N GLU A 420 7.08 -3.51 -1.82
CA GLU A 420 7.22 -4.05 -3.18
C GLU A 420 8.59 -3.72 -3.79
N GLY A 421 9.11 -2.50 -3.53
CA GLY A 421 10.42 -2.08 -4.02
C GLY A 421 11.59 -2.89 -3.45
N LYS A 422 11.56 -3.19 -2.15
CA LYS A 422 12.55 -4.08 -1.52
C LYS A 422 12.47 -5.47 -2.10
N LEU A 423 11.25 -6.01 -2.17
CA LEU A 423 10.98 -7.34 -2.69
C LEU A 423 11.49 -7.51 -4.13
N ALA A 424 11.13 -6.59 -5.04
CA ALA A 424 11.57 -6.64 -6.43
C ALA A 424 13.10 -6.65 -6.55
N ALA A 425 13.80 -5.83 -5.76
CA ALA A 425 15.27 -5.82 -5.72
C ALA A 425 15.85 -7.14 -5.21
N GLU A 426 15.25 -7.74 -4.18
CA GLU A 426 15.65 -9.04 -3.62
C GLU A 426 15.41 -10.19 -4.60
N VAL A 427 14.27 -10.19 -5.31
CA VAL A 427 13.99 -11.17 -6.36
C VAL A 427 15.02 -11.08 -7.51
N ILE A 428 15.36 -9.84 -7.95
CA ILE A 428 16.41 -9.64 -8.97
C ILE A 428 17.77 -10.14 -8.48
N ALA A 429 18.07 -10.01 -7.19
CA ALA A 429 19.30 -10.53 -6.59
C ALA A 429 19.30 -12.07 -6.39
N GLY A 430 18.20 -12.76 -6.71
CA GLY A 430 18.07 -14.22 -6.64
C GLY A 430 17.48 -14.75 -5.34
N HIS A 431 16.95 -13.90 -4.46
CA HIS A 431 16.29 -14.34 -3.23
C HIS A 431 14.92 -14.95 -3.55
N LYS A 432 14.54 -16.01 -2.83
CA LYS A 432 13.22 -16.64 -2.92
C LYS A 432 12.26 -15.97 -1.94
N VAL A 433 11.68 -14.87 -2.35
CA VAL A 433 10.73 -14.07 -1.56
C VAL A 433 9.49 -13.76 -2.39
N GLY A 434 8.36 -13.52 -1.73
CA GLY A 434 7.09 -13.15 -2.37
C GLY A 434 6.32 -12.12 -1.54
N PHE A 435 5.43 -11.37 -2.17
CA PHE A 435 4.59 -10.36 -1.54
C PHE A 435 3.30 -11.01 -1.04
N ASP A 436 2.99 -10.75 0.23
CA ASP A 436 1.71 -11.06 0.85
C ASP A 436 1.06 -9.73 1.23
N ASP A 437 -0.14 -9.47 0.69
CA ASP A 437 -0.85 -8.20 0.82
C ASP A 437 -1.90 -8.17 1.94
N ARG A 438 -1.89 -9.14 2.85
CA ARG A 438 -2.86 -9.25 3.96
C ARG A 438 -2.87 -8.04 4.88
N VAL A 439 -1.74 -7.38 5.04
CA VAL A 439 -1.54 -6.31 6.02
C VAL A 439 -1.05 -5.02 5.36
N ILE A 440 -1.97 -4.30 4.72
CA ILE A 440 -1.71 -2.97 4.16
C ILE A 440 -2.64 -1.96 4.86
N PRO A 441 -2.17 -1.25 5.90
CA PRO A 441 -3.00 -0.27 6.60
C PRO A 441 -3.28 0.96 5.73
N SER A 442 -4.46 1.53 5.90
CA SER A 442 -4.87 2.80 5.28
C SER A 442 -5.16 3.84 6.35
N VAL A 443 -4.81 5.10 6.08
CA VAL A 443 -5.03 6.21 7.02
C VAL A 443 -5.51 7.45 6.29
N ALA A 444 -6.60 8.05 6.78
CA ALA A 444 -7.03 9.41 6.47
C ALA A 444 -6.64 10.32 7.64
N TYR A 445 -5.74 11.26 7.41
CA TYR A 445 -5.24 12.19 8.43
C TYR A 445 -6.16 13.41 8.59
N THR A 446 -7.45 13.15 8.60
CA THR A 446 -8.50 14.11 8.90
C THR A 446 -8.53 14.45 10.40
N ASP A 447 -9.48 15.23 10.87
CA ASP A 447 -9.74 15.47 12.28
C ASP A 447 -11.20 15.14 12.61
N PRO A 448 -11.50 14.01 13.34
CA PRO A 448 -10.56 12.94 13.77
C PRO A 448 -9.93 12.16 12.62
N GLU A 449 -8.77 11.55 12.90
CA GLU A 449 -8.14 10.59 11.97
C GLU A 449 -8.99 9.32 11.84
N ILE A 450 -8.92 8.68 10.68
CA ILE A 450 -9.50 7.36 10.44
C ILE A 450 -8.40 6.44 9.93
N ALA A 451 -8.25 5.27 10.54
CA ALA A 451 -7.31 4.26 10.11
C ALA A 451 -7.95 2.87 10.10
N TRP A 452 -7.57 2.04 9.13
CA TRP A 452 -8.07 0.66 9.04
C TRP A 452 -7.04 -0.27 8.43
N VAL A 453 -7.15 -1.56 8.73
CA VAL A 453 -6.28 -2.62 8.23
C VAL A 453 -7.04 -3.95 8.18
N GLY A 454 -6.67 -4.82 7.25
CA GLY A 454 -7.33 -6.10 7.04
C GLY A 454 -8.75 -5.92 6.47
N LEU A 455 -9.69 -6.77 6.87
CA LEU A 455 -11.05 -6.78 6.33
C LEU A 455 -11.95 -5.75 7.00
N SER A 456 -12.74 -5.04 6.19
CA SER A 456 -13.93 -4.32 6.66
C SER A 456 -15.10 -5.30 6.89
N GLU A 457 -16.15 -4.85 7.60
CA GLU A 457 -17.39 -5.66 7.74
C GLU A 457 -18.02 -5.93 6.36
N THR A 458 -17.91 -4.98 5.44
CA THR A 458 -18.44 -5.12 4.08
C THR A 458 -17.69 -6.21 3.32
N GLU A 459 -16.37 -6.17 3.31
CA GLU A 459 -15.55 -7.19 2.64
C GLU A 459 -15.67 -8.57 3.28
N ALA A 460 -15.75 -8.65 4.62
CA ALA A 460 -15.94 -9.91 5.31
C ALA A 460 -17.27 -10.58 4.89
N LYS A 461 -18.35 -9.79 4.76
CA LYS A 461 -19.67 -10.29 4.28
C LYS A 461 -19.60 -10.73 2.81
N GLU A 462 -18.96 -9.96 1.95
CA GLU A 462 -18.80 -10.28 0.52
C GLU A 462 -18.00 -11.56 0.31
N LYS A 463 -16.96 -11.78 1.13
CA LYS A 463 -16.13 -12.99 1.13
C LYS A 463 -16.76 -14.18 1.86
N GLY A 464 -17.93 -14.01 2.48
CA GLY A 464 -18.61 -15.05 3.24
C GLY A 464 -17.91 -15.50 4.52
N ILE A 465 -17.06 -14.63 5.09
CA ILE A 465 -16.33 -14.89 6.33
C ILE A 465 -17.28 -14.68 7.51
N ASP A 466 -17.46 -15.71 8.36
CA ASP A 466 -18.22 -15.58 9.59
C ASP A 466 -17.35 -14.93 10.67
N TYR A 467 -17.63 -13.67 10.95
CA TYR A 467 -16.88 -12.87 11.89
C TYR A 467 -17.69 -12.44 13.10
N GLY A 468 -16.99 -12.24 14.21
CA GLY A 468 -17.47 -11.47 15.35
C GLY A 468 -16.75 -10.12 15.42
N LYS A 469 -17.28 -9.21 16.24
CA LYS A 469 -16.62 -7.91 16.41
C LYS A 469 -16.59 -7.48 17.86
N GLY A 470 -15.46 -6.88 18.23
CA GLY A 470 -15.28 -6.10 19.44
C GLY A 470 -15.30 -4.61 19.11
N VAL A 471 -16.04 -3.83 19.87
CA VAL A 471 -16.15 -2.39 19.67
C VAL A 471 -16.01 -1.68 21.00
N PHE A 472 -15.09 -0.74 21.06
CA PHE A 472 -14.89 0.13 22.22
C PHE A 472 -15.12 1.60 21.85
N PRO A 473 -16.15 2.26 22.43
CA PRO A 473 -16.38 3.69 22.24
C PRO A 473 -15.44 4.50 23.12
N TRP A 474 -14.77 5.49 22.55
CA TRP A 474 -13.77 6.30 23.27
C TRP A 474 -14.37 7.19 24.36
N ALA A 475 -15.67 7.41 24.36
CA ALA A 475 -16.39 8.04 25.46
C ALA A 475 -16.23 7.31 26.81
N ALA A 476 -15.81 6.03 26.80
CA ALA A 476 -15.47 5.27 27.99
C ALA A 476 -13.96 5.26 28.30
N SER A 477 -13.11 5.88 27.48
CA SER A 477 -11.66 5.96 27.68
C SER A 477 -11.28 7.17 28.53
N GLY A 478 -10.64 6.94 29.67
CA GLY A 478 -10.13 8.02 30.54
C GLY A 478 -9.13 8.93 29.80
N ARG A 479 -8.29 8.38 28.94
CA ARG A 479 -7.35 9.16 28.13
C ARG A 479 -8.05 10.03 27.10
N SER A 480 -9.05 9.51 26.44
CA SER A 480 -9.85 10.21 25.45
C SER A 480 -10.59 11.40 26.07
N LEU A 481 -11.23 11.17 27.23
CA LEU A 481 -11.90 12.22 28.02
C LEU A 481 -10.92 13.30 28.48
N ALA A 482 -9.71 12.91 28.95
CA ALA A 482 -8.68 13.86 29.36
C ALA A 482 -8.13 14.72 28.22
N LEU A 483 -8.26 14.25 26.96
CA LEU A 483 -7.92 15.01 25.76
C LEU A 483 -9.07 15.90 25.27
N GLY A 484 -10.29 15.78 25.83
CA GLY A 484 -11.50 16.42 25.27
C GLY A 484 -11.96 15.84 23.93
N ARG A 485 -11.55 14.60 23.60
CA ARG A 485 -11.74 13.99 22.28
C ARG A 485 -12.38 12.60 22.41
N ASP A 486 -13.64 12.57 22.83
CA ASP A 486 -14.39 11.35 23.18
C ASP A 486 -15.21 10.76 22.03
N GLU A 487 -15.15 11.36 20.85
CA GLU A 487 -15.92 10.97 19.66
C GLU A 487 -15.44 9.69 19.01
N GLY A 488 -14.27 9.17 19.39
CA GLY A 488 -13.59 8.06 18.76
C GLY A 488 -14.24 6.69 18.98
N VAL A 489 -13.83 5.73 18.17
CA VAL A 489 -14.22 4.31 18.25
C VAL A 489 -13.06 3.44 17.80
N THR A 490 -12.81 2.35 18.53
CA THR A 490 -11.96 1.24 18.09
C THR A 490 -12.84 0.03 17.82
N LYS A 491 -12.76 -0.53 16.61
CA LYS A 491 -13.47 -1.73 16.17
C LYS A 491 -12.49 -2.75 15.64
N ILE A 492 -12.61 -4.00 16.11
CA ILE A 492 -11.81 -5.13 15.67
C ILE A 492 -12.74 -6.25 15.22
N LEU A 493 -12.39 -6.88 14.11
CA LEU A 493 -13.08 -8.05 13.56
C LEU A 493 -12.26 -9.30 13.83
N PHE A 494 -12.93 -10.34 14.31
CA PHE A 494 -12.33 -11.64 14.61
C PHE A 494 -13.05 -12.74 13.83
N ASP A 495 -12.30 -13.66 13.25
CA ASP A 495 -12.85 -14.90 12.70
C ASP A 495 -13.47 -15.74 13.82
N LYS A 496 -14.73 -16.16 13.67
CA LYS A 496 -15.45 -16.87 14.75
C LYS A 496 -14.98 -18.30 15.01
N VAL A 497 -14.25 -18.89 14.08
CA VAL A 497 -13.74 -20.27 14.24
C VAL A 497 -12.42 -20.26 14.99
N THR A 498 -11.53 -19.35 14.59
CA THR A 498 -10.15 -19.28 15.12
C THR A 498 -9.96 -18.21 16.18
N ASN A 499 -10.92 -17.30 16.35
CA ASN A 499 -10.84 -16.06 17.13
C ASN A 499 -9.68 -15.14 16.73
N ARG A 500 -9.01 -15.40 15.60
CA ARG A 500 -7.92 -14.56 15.10
C ARG A 500 -8.45 -13.24 14.57
N ILE A 501 -7.67 -12.19 14.78
CA ILE A 501 -7.96 -10.88 14.20
C ILE A 501 -7.86 -10.95 12.67
N VAL A 502 -8.90 -10.46 11.98
CA VAL A 502 -8.96 -10.42 10.50
C VAL A 502 -9.11 -9.01 9.96
N GLY A 503 -9.42 -8.05 10.81
CA GLY A 503 -9.52 -6.66 10.43
C GLY A 503 -9.70 -5.75 11.64
N ALA A 504 -9.31 -4.47 11.48
CA ALA A 504 -9.51 -3.45 12.50
C ALA A 504 -9.73 -2.07 11.86
N ALA A 505 -10.48 -1.23 12.56
CA ALA A 505 -10.65 0.17 12.18
C ALA A 505 -10.75 1.05 13.43
N ILE A 506 -10.09 2.20 13.38
CA ILE A 506 -10.01 3.15 14.48
C ILE A 506 -10.36 4.54 13.93
N VAL A 507 -11.20 5.26 14.64
CA VAL A 507 -11.44 6.68 14.41
C VAL A 507 -11.18 7.45 15.69
N GLY A 508 -10.39 8.50 15.61
CA GLY A 508 -10.01 9.35 16.74
C GLY A 508 -8.64 9.99 16.56
N PRO A 509 -8.20 10.85 17.49
CA PRO A 509 -6.85 11.38 17.48
C PRO A 509 -5.79 10.26 17.45
N ASN A 510 -4.79 10.40 16.58
CA ASN A 510 -3.67 9.46 16.41
C ASN A 510 -4.09 8.03 15.98
N ALA A 511 -5.25 7.87 15.34
CA ALA A 511 -5.67 6.57 14.81
C ALA A 511 -4.64 5.98 13.84
N GLY A 512 -3.94 6.84 13.08
CA GLY A 512 -2.88 6.43 12.15
C GLY A 512 -1.68 5.78 12.85
N ASP A 513 -1.35 6.17 14.08
CA ASP A 513 -0.28 5.53 14.86
C ASP A 513 -0.78 4.26 15.55
N LEU A 514 -2.02 4.27 16.05
CA LEU A 514 -2.62 3.15 16.79
C LEU A 514 -2.88 1.91 15.91
N ILE A 515 -3.22 2.09 14.64
CA ILE A 515 -3.56 0.98 13.74
C ILE A 515 -2.38 0.01 13.51
N ALA A 516 -1.15 0.46 13.76
CA ALA A 516 0.05 -0.35 13.59
C ALA A 516 0.08 -1.57 14.54
N GLU A 517 -0.48 -1.45 15.74
CA GLU A 517 -0.64 -2.57 16.67
C GLU A 517 -1.59 -3.64 16.11
N CYS A 518 -2.73 -3.21 15.57
CA CYS A 518 -3.67 -4.12 14.92
C CYS A 518 -3.05 -4.79 13.67
N ALA A 519 -2.27 -4.03 12.89
CA ALA A 519 -1.55 -4.58 11.75
C ALA A 519 -0.55 -5.66 12.17
N LEU A 520 0.23 -5.42 13.23
CA LEU A 520 1.14 -6.40 13.80
C LEU A 520 0.39 -7.64 14.31
N ALA A 521 -0.74 -7.46 15.00
CA ALA A 521 -1.56 -8.56 15.49
C ALA A 521 -2.09 -9.46 14.35
N ILE A 522 -2.52 -8.88 13.22
CA ILE A 522 -2.92 -9.64 12.02
C ILE A 522 -1.73 -10.41 11.46
N GLU A 523 -0.58 -9.76 11.30
CA GLU A 523 0.64 -10.37 10.75
C GLU A 523 1.12 -11.55 11.59
N MET A 524 1.07 -11.41 12.92
CA MET A 524 1.44 -12.45 13.87
C MET A 524 0.38 -13.55 14.04
N GLY A 525 -0.82 -13.37 13.46
CA GLY A 525 -1.93 -14.30 13.59
C GLY A 525 -2.53 -14.36 15.00
N SER A 526 -2.41 -13.27 15.77
CA SER A 526 -2.92 -13.16 17.15
C SER A 526 -4.43 -13.36 17.20
N ASP A 527 -4.92 -13.89 18.30
CA ASP A 527 -6.35 -13.98 18.58
C ASP A 527 -6.82 -12.90 19.57
N ALA A 528 -8.10 -12.91 19.87
CA ALA A 528 -8.69 -11.92 20.77
C ALA A 528 -8.19 -12.04 22.22
N GLU A 529 -7.76 -13.24 22.65
CA GLU A 529 -7.20 -13.46 23.98
C GLU A 529 -5.78 -12.88 24.07
N ASP A 530 -4.94 -13.10 23.05
CA ASP A 530 -3.59 -12.53 22.96
C ASP A 530 -3.61 -11.01 23.09
N ILE A 531 -4.53 -10.34 22.36
CA ILE A 531 -4.67 -8.89 22.37
C ILE A 531 -5.19 -8.41 23.74
N GLY A 532 -6.21 -9.07 24.29
CA GLY A 532 -6.81 -8.70 25.58
C GLY A 532 -5.88 -8.92 26.77
N LEU A 533 -5.00 -9.95 26.73
CA LEU A 533 -4.00 -10.22 27.77
C LEU A 533 -2.75 -9.34 27.68
N THR A 534 -2.56 -8.65 26.55
CA THR A 534 -1.43 -7.72 26.40
C THR A 534 -1.65 -6.52 27.32
N ILE A 535 -0.71 -6.31 28.28
CA ILE A 535 -0.79 -5.20 29.22
C ILE A 535 -0.45 -3.88 28.51
N HIS A 536 -1.43 -3.00 28.39
CA HIS A 536 -1.27 -1.67 27.84
C HIS A 536 -0.95 -0.64 28.94
N PRO A 537 -0.13 0.38 28.67
CA PRO A 537 0.13 1.44 29.64
C PRO A 537 -1.13 2.29 29.88
N HIS A 538 -1.39 2.62 31.15
CA HIS A 538 -2.55 3.42 31.59
C HIS A 538 -2.15 4.83 32.04
N PRO A 539 -2.88 5.91 31.65
CA PRO A 539 -3.95 5.92 30.66
C PRO A 539 -3.40 6.24 29.24
N THR A 540 -3.78 5.47 28.24
CA THR A 540 -3.39 5.68 26.84
C THR A 540 -4.56 5.43 25.88
N LEU A 541 -4.42 5.86 24.63
CA LEU A 541 -5.38 5.52 23.58
C LEU A 541 -5.21 4.08 23.08
N SER A 542 -4.01 3.49 23.21
CA SER A 542 -3.77 2.10 22.80
C SER A 542 -4.55 1.07 23.63
N GLU A 543 -4.90 1.39 24.91
CA GLU A 543 -5.79 0.52 25.70
C GLU A 543 -7.10 0.20 24.97
N THR A 544 -7.57 1.10 24.10
CA THR A 544 -8.82 0.89 23.35
C THR A 544 -8.78 -0.32 22.42
N VAL A 545 -7.58 -0.80 22.04
CA VAL A 545 -7.35 -2.00 21.23
C VAL A 545 -7.62 -3.25 22.09
N ALA A 546 -6.99 -3.34 23.28
CA ALA A 546 -7.26 -4.43 24.22
C ALA A 546 -8.74 -4.44 24.66
N MET A 547 -9.30 -3.28 25.00
CA MET A 547 -10.70 -3.16 25.42
C MET A 547 -11.68 -3.58 24.33
N ALA A 548 -11.36 -3.35 23.04
CA ALA A 548 -12.17 -3.88 21.94
C ALA A 548 -12.08 -5.41 21.84
N ALA A 549 -10.91 -6.01 22.05
CA ALA A 549 -10.74 -7.46 22.09
C ALA A 549 -11.47 -8.09 23.29
N GLU A 550 -11.35 -7.50 24.47
CA GLU A 550 -12.09 -7.91 25.68
C GLU A 550 -13.62 -7.80 25.50
N ALA A 551 -14.09 -6.75 24.78
CA ALA A 551 -15.51 -6.62 24.46
C ALA A 551 -16.01 -7.75 23.56
N PHE A 552 -15.20 -8.26 22.65
CA PHE A 552 -15.52 -9.45 21.86
C PHE A 552 -15.54 -10.72 22.72
N ASN A 553 -14.55 -10.92 23.59
CA ASN A 553 -14.46 -12.07 24.50
C ASN A 553 -15.49 -12.03 25.64
N GLY A 554 -16.15 -10.89 25.88
CA GLY A 554 -17.08 -10.68 27.00
C GLY A 554 -16.40 -10.58 28.37
N THR A 555 -15.11 -10.24 28.40
CA THR A 555 -14.28 -10.09 29.62
C THR A 555 -14.13 -8.62 30.03
N ILE A 556 -14.49 -7.67 29.18
CA ILE A 556 -14.39 -6.23 29.44
C ILE A 556 -15.14 -5.82 30.71
N THR A 557 -14.49 -5.00 31.54
CA THR A 557 -15.07 -4.42 32.78
C THR A 557 -15.46 -2.95 32.64
N ASP A 558 -14.88 -2.25 31.71
CA ASP A 558 -15.06 -0.81 31.48
C ASP A 558 -16.34 -0.47 30.70
N LEU A 559 -17.01 -1.48 30.17
CA LEU A 559 -18.31 -1.37 29.52
C LEU A 559 -19.28 -2.42 30.06
N TYR A 560 -20.51 -2.00 30.38
CA TYR A 560 -21.58 -2.95 30.66
C TYR A 560 -22.20 -3.46 29.36
N ILE A 561 -21.91 -4.70 29.00
CA ILE A 561 -22.52 -5.40 27.86
C ILE A 561 -23.55 -6.39 28.41
N PRO A 562 -24.86 -6.16 28.18
CA PRO A 562 -25.88 -7.09 28.64
C PRO A 562 -25.67 -8.49 28.03
N LYS A 563 -25.68 -9.54 28.85
CA LYS A 563 -25.69 -10.91 28.33
C LYS A 563 -26.98 -11.12 27.52
N ARG A 564 -26.85 -11.48 26.26
CA ARG A 564 -27.96 -11.84 25.38
C ARG A 564 -28.47 -13.23 25.69
#